data_2a75ef658a153f866d99e21bf28f6fc9
#
_entry.id   2a75ef658a153f866d99e21bf28f6fc9
#
_cell.length_a   1.000
_cell.length_b   1.000
_cell.length_c   1.000
_cell.angle_alpha   90.00
_cell.angle_beta   90.00
_cell.angle_gamma   90.00
#
_symmetry.space_group_name_H-M   'P 1'
#
loop_
_entity.id
_entity.type
_entity.pdbx_description
1 polymer ?
#
loop_
_entity_poly.entity_id
_entity_poly.type
_entity_poly.pdbx_seq_one_letter_code
_entity_poly.pdbx_strand_id
1 'polypeptide(L)'
;MNISIGLIVACLCLFLQDIEACTSVIISGKVTPDGRPLMWKHRDTETPFNHMAFFNDGGYRFLGLVNSDGVSGDVWTGSNEAGFCIMNTASFNLKNDEIKEMDHEGALMRKALSVCRTVRDFEHFLDTLERPMRVEANFGVIDAYGGAAYFETGNDCYFKKDVNDESLAPNGYLIYTNFSFEGRKDEGLGYIRFDNATSVFLKMQQKGYTPQRILQEASRSFYNSRLGIDLKDEAQSPNRASGWFVEQDMIPRSESTAAIVIQGVRPGNDPELTTLWTALGYPPTAVVLPLWVKMGENQPSLAVYNDEMKTAPLCFYASRLKDKVYPIHRGNGQKYLHWRLLWNETGNGYMQQLQGAENKIFDLFLPHVPAWEENGLNEVEIQKLYGEATRIIEDIYKRL
;
A
#
# COMPACT_ATOMS: atom_id res chain seq x y z
N MET A 1 -0.06 -25.87 62.53
CA MET A 1 0.87 -25.01 61.77
C MET A 1 0.55 -25.21 60.29
N ASN A 2 -0.40 -24.39 59.80
CA ASN A 2 -0.89 -24.49 58.42
C ASN A 2 -0.12 -23.54 57.54
N ILE A 3 0.65 -24.09 56.61
CA ILE A 3 1.35 -23.32 55.58
C ILE A 3 0.43 -23.20 54.37
N SER A 4 -0.13 -22.01 54.16
CA SER A 4 -0.89 -21.69 52.95
C SER A 4 0.11 -21.37 51.80
N ILE A 5 0.14 -22.26 50.80
CA ILE A 5 0.88 -22.06 49.58
C ILE A 5 0.03 -21.12 48.69
N GLY A 6 0.41 -19.84 48.62
CA GLY A 6 -0.18 -18.89 47.69
C GLY A 6 0.30 -19.16 46.26
N LEU A 7 -0.60 -19.61 45.41
CA LEU A 7 -0.37 -19.78 43.97
C LEU A 7 -0.33 -18.39 43.32
N ILE A 8 0.86 -17.86 43.00
CA ILE A 8 1.01 -16.68 42.17
C ILE A 8 0.80 -17.12 40.73
N VAL A 9 -0.41 -16.86 40.22
CA VAL A 9 -0.68 -16.95 38.79
C VAL A 9 -0.09 -15.68 38.14
N ALA A 10 1.11 -15.80 37.61
CA ALA A 10 1.66 -14.78 36.74
C ALA A 10 0.88 -14.80 35.41
N CYS A 11 -0.07 -13.86 35.26
CA CYS A 11 -0.72 -13.61 33.98
C CYS A 11 0.33 -13.04 33.04
N LEU A 12 0.95 -13.87 32.21
CA LEU A 12 1.77 -13.44 31.08
C LEU A 12 0.80 -12.83 30.06
N CYS A 13 0.57 -11.51 30.15
CA CYS A 13 0.02 -10.76 29.05
C CYS A 13 1.09 -10.80 27.95
N LEU A 14 0.98 -11.77 27.04
CA LEU A 14 1.60 -11.66 25.73
C LEU A 14 1.00 -10.42 25.07
N PHE A 15 1.69 -9.31 25.13
CA PHE A 15 1.46 -8.22 24.22
C PHE A 15 1.76 -8.78 22.82
N LEU A 16 0.71 -9.16 22.10
CA LEU A 16 0.80 -9.30 20.66
C LEU A 16 1.16 -7.90 20.16
N GLN A 17 2.42 -7.70 19.81
CA GLN A 17 2.80 -6.51 19.08
C GLN A 17 1.99 -6.54 17.78
N ASP A 18 1.33 -5.43 17.50
CA ASP A 18 0.64 -5.20 16.23
C ASP A 18 1.64 -5.42 15.10
N ILE A 19 1.53 -6.56 14.41
CA ILE A 19 2.46 -6.88 13.32
C ILE A 19 1.96 -6.15 12.08
N GLU A 20 2.37 -4.90 11.90
CA GLU A 20 2.22 -4.22 10.63
C GLU A 20 3.08 -4.94 9.59
N ALA A 21 2.43 -5.55 8.63
CA ALA A 21 3.11 -6.31 7.60
C ALA A 21 2.73 -5.75 6.21
N CYS A 22 3.68 -5.15 5.51
CA CYS A 22 3.46 -4.54 4.20
C CYS A 22 4.28 -5.22 3.11
N THR A 23 3.88 -5.00 1.86
CA THR A 23 4.71 -5.31 0.67
C THR A 23 4.81 -4.05 -0.16
N SER A 24 5.98 -3.71 -0.65
CA SER A 24 6.19 -2.51 -1.45
C SER A 24 7.18 -2.72 -2.58
N VAL A 25 7.05 -1.90 -3.62
CA VAL A 25 7.98 -1.85 -4.75
C VAL A 25 8.17 -0.42 -5.21
N ILE A 26 9.39 -0.03 -5.49
CA ILE A 26 9.70 1.16 -6.29
C ILE A 26 10.27 0.71 -7.62
N ILE A 27 9.74 1.26 -8.70
CA ILE A 27 10.16 0.99 -10.08
C ILE A 27 10.68 2.29 -10.67
N SER A 28 11.92 2.26 -11.17
CA SER A 28 12.53 3.38 -11.86
C SER A 28 11.75 3.75 -13.13
N GLY A 29 11.60 5.04 -13.40
CA GLY A 29 11.06 5.53 -14.67
C GLY A 29 11.82 5.05 -15.91
N LYS A 30 13.07 4.60 -15.74
CA LYS A 30 13.88 4.03 -16.85
C LYS A 30 13.28 2.75 -17.46
N VAL A 31 12.45 2.02 -16.69
CA VAL A 31 11.89 0.72 -17.11
C VAL A 31 10.35 0.72 -17.19
N THR A 32 9.71 1.84 -16.95
CA THR A 32 8.27 2.00 -17.17
C THR A 32 7.96 2.44 -18.60
N PRO A 33 6.82 2.04 -19.19
CA PRO A 33 6.48 2.36 -20.57
C PRO A 33 6.38 3.85 -20.88
N ASP A 34 5.98 4.66 -19.88
CA ASP A 34 5.75 6.10 -20.01
C ASP A 34 6.88 6.96 -19.39
N GLY A 35 7.94 6.34 -18.87
CA GLY A 35 9.07 7.03 -18.24
C GLY A 35 8.78 7.63 -16.86
N ARG A 36 7.61 7.34 -16.26
CA ARG A 36 7.20 7.82 -14.94
C ARG A 36 7.57 6.79 -13.88
N PRO A 37 8.26 7.14 -12.79
CA PRO A 37 8.54 6.19 -11.71
C PRO A 37 7.25 5.75 -11.02
N LEU A 38 7.22 4.50 -10.54
CA LEU A 38 6.08 3.94 -9.83
C LEU A 38 6.50 3.54 -8.41
N MET A 39 5.67 3.86 -7.45
CA MET A 39 5.81 3.46 -6.05
C MET A 39 4.52 2.76 -5.62
N TRP A 40 4.62 1.49 -5.25
CA TRP A 40 3.49 0.68 -4.80
C TRP A 40 3.64 0.27 -3.36
N LYS A 41 2.58 0.51 -2.58
CA LYS A 41 2.41 -0.02 -1.22
C LYS A 41 1.16 -0.88 -1.16
N HIS A 42 1.33 -2.12 -0.70
CA HIS A 42 0.28 -3.01 -0.23
C HIS A 42 0.35 -3.02 1.29
N ARG A 43 -0.67 -2.43 1.92
CA ARG A 43 -0.68 -2.21 3.37
C ARG A 43 -1.45 -3.31 4.07
N ASP A 44 -0.79 -3.93 5.05
CA ASP A 44 -1.40 -4.88 5.97
C ASP A 44 -1.28 -4.31 7.40
N THR A 45 -2.39 -4.26 8.13
CA THR A 45 -2.45 -3.73 9.50
C THR A 45 -3.70 -4.23 10.20
N GLU A 46 -3.68 -4.26 11.53
CA GLU A 46 -4.84 -4.59 12.36
C GLU A 46 -5.89 -3.46 12.37
N THR A 47 -5.53 -2.23 11.99
CA THR A 47 -6.46 -1.10 11.82
C THR A 47 -7.13 -1.16 10.45
N PRO A 48 -8.36 -1.71 10.32
CA PRO A 48 -8.93 -2.05 9.02
C PRO A 48 -9.43 -0.85 8.22
N PHE A 49 -9.78 0.25 8.91
CA PHE A 49 -10.43 1.41 8.30
C PHE A 49 -9.44 2.54 8.05
N ASN A 50 -9.49 3.08 6.85
CA ASN A 50 -8.61 4.13 6.39
C ASN A 50 -9.31 5.07 5.40
N HIS A 51 -8.72 6.24 5.19
CA HIS A 51 -9.15 7.22 4.21
C HIS A 51 -7.97 8.04 3.71
N MET A 52 -8.20 8.82 2.66
CA MET A 52 -7.22 9.80 2.18
C MET A 52 -7.52 11.15 2.81
N ALA A 53 -6.51 11.78 3.38
CA ALA A 53 -6.60 13.09 4.02
C ALA A 53 -5.71 14.11 3.29
N PHE A 54 -6.24 15.31 3.06
CA PHE A 54 -5.48 16.44 2.55
C PHE A 54 -4.95 17.25 3.74
N PHE A 55 -3.68 17.68 3.63
CA PHE A 55 -2.99 18.45 4.65
C PHE A 55 -2.44 19.75 4.08
N ASN A 56 -2.58 20.83 4.86
CA ASN A 56 -2.03 22.15 4.58
C ASN A 56 -1.46 22.77 5.86
N ASP A 57 -0.42 22.13 6.41
CA ASP A 57 0.14 22.42 7.75
C ASP A 57 1.28 23.48 7.70
N GLY A 58 1.31 24.37 6.71
CA GLY A 58 2.29 25.46 6.62
C GLY A 58 3.62 25.08 5.94
N GLY A 59 3.70 23.90 5.34
CA GLY A 59 4.77 23.49 4.42
C GLY A 59 4.20 23.18 3.04
N TYR A 60 4.75 22.19 2.35
CA TYR A 60 4.11 21.64 1.15
C TYR A 60 2.74 21.06 1.51
N ARG A 61 1.74 21.33 0.67
CA ARG A 61 0.45 20.65 0.75
C ARG A 61 0.62 19.22 0.27
N PHE A 62 -0.07 18.29 0.91
CA PHE A 62 0.05 16.87 0.57
C PHE A 62 -1.24 16.10 0.79
N LEU A 63 -1.32 14.95 0.14
CA LEU A 63 -2.38 13.96 0.28
C LEU A 63 -1.77 12.68 0.83
N GLY A 64 -2.36 12.13 1.90
CA GLY A 64 -1.83 10.95 2.58
C GLY A 64 -2.90 9.96 3.00
N LEU A 65 -2.53 8.67 3.03
CA LEU A 65 -3.32 7.60 3.61
C LEU A 65 -3.19 7.66 5.13
N VAL A 66 -4.33 7.76 5.83
CA VAL A 66 -4.40 7.79 7.29
C VAL A 66 -5.37 6.73 7.81
N ASN A 67 -5.21 6.34 9.08
CA ASN A 67 -6.19 5.52 9.78
C ASN A 67 -7.45 6.34 10.06
N SER A 68 -8.62 5.68 10.05
CA SER A 68 -9.90 6.35 10.29
C SER A 68 -10.29 6.41 11.77
N ASP A 69 -9.50 5.85 12.67
CA ASP A 69 -9.67 5.95 14.12
C ASP A 69 -9.35 7.35 14.69
N GLY A 70 -8.76 8.21 13.89
CA GLY A 70 -8.67 9.65 14.10
C GLY A 70 -7.70 10.13 15.18
N VAL A 71 -6.88 9.24 15.75
CA VAL A 71 -6.11 9.59 16.97
C VAL A 71 -4.80 10.28 16.66
N SER A 72 -4.01 9.83 15.67
CA SER A 72 -2.64 10.33 15.51
C SER A 72 -2.44 11.29 14.33
N GLY A 73 -3.23 11.17 13.28
CA GLY A 73 -2.99 11.89 12.02
C GLY A 73 -1.72 11.42 11.30
N ASP A 74 -1.23 10.23 11.62
CA ASP A 74 -0.09 9.60 11.01
C ASP A 74 -0.37 9.23 9.56
N VAL A 75 0.62 9.39 8.70
CA VAL A 75 0.52 9.12 7.27
C VAL A 75 1.32 7.86 6.94
N TRP A 76 0.68 6.93 6.22
CA TRP A 76 1.26 5.63 5.88
C TRP A 76 1.77 5.53 4.44
N THR A 77 1.36 6.43 3.57
CA THR A 77 1.91 6.72 2.24
C THR A 77 1.27 7.99 1.72
N GLY A 78 1.96 8.74 0.88
CA GLY A 78 1.41 9.98 0.34
C GLY A 78 2.32 10.65 -0.68
N SER A 79 1.81 11.76 -1.24
CA SER A 79 2.52 12.65 -2.17
C SER A 79 2.24 14.08 -1.81
N ASN A 80 3.23 14.96 -1.99
CA ASN A 80 3.06 16.39 -1.86
C ASN A 80 3.01 17.11 -3.22
N GLU A 81 2.66 18.40 -3.20
CA GLU A 81 2.55 19.25 -4.40
C GLU A 81 3.87 19.45 -5.16
N ALA A 82 5.01 19.20 -4.53
CA ALA A 82 6.30 19.22 -5.20
C ALA A 82 6.66 17.87 -5.87
N GLY A 83 5.76 16.88 -5.83
CA GLY A 83 5.96 15.55 -6.40
C GLY A 83 6.86 14.62 -5.59
N PHE A 84 7.20 15.00 -4.34
CA PHE A 84 7.85 14.08 -3.41
C PHE A 84 6.81 13.12 -2.85
N CYS A 85 7.11 11.82 -2.92
CA CYS A 85 6.25 10.76 -2.44
C CYS A 85 7.01 9.88 -1.46
N ILE A 86 6.29 9.37 -0.45
CA ILE A 86 6.87 8.50 0.57
C ILE A 86 5.90 7.38 0.96
N MET A 87 6.47 6.22 1.30
CA MET A 87 5.80 5.07 1.92
C MET A 87 6.76 4.38 2.88
N ASN A 88 6.25 3.46 3.70
CA ASN A 88 7.08 2.57 4.50
C ASN A 88 6.67 1.11 4.39
N THR A 89 7.58 0.22 4.78
CA THR A 89 7.29 -1.12 5.31
C THR A 89 8.00 -1.23 6.65
N ALA A 90 7.30 -1.67 7.70
CA ALA A 90 7.95 -1.95 8.98
C ALA A 90 9.06 -2.99 8.76
N SER A 91 10.18 -2.84 9.45
CA SER A 91 11.27 -3.81 9.49
C SER A 91 11.34 -4.42 10.89
N PHE A 92 11.85 -5.63 11.00
CA PHE A 92 11.93 -6.34 12.28
C PHE A 92 13.31 -6.94 12.52
N ASN A 93 14.34 -6.48 11.81
CA ASN A 93 15.68 -7.05 11.90
C ASN A 93 16.83 -6.02 11.92
N LEU A 94 16.51 -4.71 11.94
CA LEU A 94 17.52 -3.64 12.02
C LEU A 94 17.83 -3.23 13.46
N LYS A 95 16.81 -3.22 14.32
CA LYS A 95 16.92 -2.72 15.70
C LYS A 95 17.91 -3.56 16.49
N ASN A 96 18.88 -2.90 17.12
CA ASN A 96 19.95 -3.51 17.92
C ASN A 96 20.10 -2.88 19.31
N ASP A 97 19.06 -2.20 19.79
CA ASP A 97 19.00 -1.49 21.08
C ASP A 97 17.80 -1.94 21.91
N GLU A 98 17.72 -1.46 23.16
CA GLU A 98 16.66 -1.78 24.12
C GLU A 98 15.53 -0.73 24.16
N ILE A 99 15.45 0.19 23.18
CA ILE A 99 14.43 1.23 23.11
C ILE A 99 13.07 0.59 22.85
N LYS A 100 12.09 0.89 23.69
CA LYS A 100 10.75 0.28 23.63
C LYS A 100 9.70 1.16 22.98
N GLU A 101 9.84 2.49 23.10
CA GLU A 101 8.96 3.44 22.42
C GLU A 101 9.43 3.61 20.99
N MET A 102 8.67 3.01 20.08
CA MET A 102 8.89 2.99 18.64
C MET A 102 7.63 3.59 17.96
N ASP A 103 7.39 3.31 16.71
CA ASP A 103 6.18 3.67 15.93
C ASP A 103 6.08 5.17 15.57
N HIS A 104 7.22 5.84 15.35
CA HIS A 104 7.21 7.21 14.85
C HIS A 104 7.19 7.32 13.32
N GLU A 105 7.04 6.20 12.61
CA GLU A 105 7.09 6.14 11.15
C GLU A 105 6.04 7.02 10.49
N GLY A 106 4.80 6.96 10.97
CA GLY A 106 3.70 7.75 10.42
C GLY A 106 3.87 9.25 10.62
N ALA A 107 4.32 9.65 11.81
CA ALA A 107 4.64 11.05 12.12
C ALA A 107 5.85 11.55 11.30
N LEU A 108 6.89 10.73 11.15
CA LEU A 108 8.06 11.02 10.33
C LEU A 108 7.65 11.24 8.87
N MET A 109 6.85 10.35 8.30
CA MET A 109 6.38 10.47 6.90
C MET A 109 5.51 11.71 6.70
N ARG A 110 4.60 12.02 7.65
CA ARG A 110 3.81 13.26 7.63
C ARG A 110 4.71 14.50 7.59
N LYS A 111 5.74 14.54 8.45
CA LYS A 111 6.69 15.64 8.48
C LYS A 111 7.52 15.71 7.20
N ALA A 112 8.02 14.59 6.69
CA ALA A 112 8.75 14.54 5.44
C ALA A 112 7.94 15.08 4.26
N LEU A 113 6.66 14.71 4.14
CA LEU A 113 5.75 15.24 3.10
C LEU A 113 5.60 16.75 3.19
N SER A 114 5.64 17.34 4.37
CA SER A 114 5.51 18.80 4.54
C SER A 114 6.78 19.59 4.22
N VAL A 115 7.98 18.96 4.20
CA VAL A 115 9.25 19.68 4.10
C VAL A 115 10.17 19.22 2.97
N CYS A 116 10.07 17.97 2.50
CA CYS A 116 10.94 17.41 1.48
C CYS A 116 10.36 17.63 0.07
N ARG A 117 11.25 17.84 -0.89
CA ARG A 117 10.94 17.96 -2.32
C ARG A 117 11.62 16.87 -3.15
N THR A 118 12.77 16.38 -2.68
CA THR A 118 13.62 15.42 -3.38
C THR A 118 14.03 14.27 -2.47
N VAL A 119 14.50 13.18 -3.07
CA VAL A 119 15.17 12.07 -2.36
C VAL A 119 16.33 12.59 -1.52
N ARG A 120 17.07 13.60 -2.01
CA ARG A 120 18.19 14.22 -1.27
C ARG A 120 17.71 15.02 -0.06
N ASP A 121 16.56 15.70 -0.17
CA ASP A 121 15.98 16.41 0.97
C ASP A 121 15.58 15.43 2.06
N PHE A 122 15.05 14.27 1.70
CA PHE A 122 14.69 13.23 2.67
C PHE A 122 15.94 12.62 3.34
N GLU A 123 17.03 12.42 2.60
CA GLU A 123 18.31 12.01 3.17
C GLU A 123 18.82 13.01 4.18
N HIS A 124 18.83 14.30 3.82
CA HIS A 124 19.20 15.38 4.74
C HIS A 124 18.23 15.49 5.93
N PHE A 125 16.93 15.29 5.72
CA PHE A 125 15.94 15.27 6.79
C PHE A 125 16.27 14.17 7.82
N LEU A 126 16.58 12.95 7.38
CA LEU A 126 17.01 11.86 8.26
C LEU A 126 18.30 12.21 9.03
N ASP A 127 19.26 12.90 8.39
CA ASP A 127 20.49 13.34 9.03
C ASP A 127 20.26 14.33 10.18
N THR A 128 19.19 15.14 10.08
CA THR A 128 18.87 16.20 11.08
C THR A 128 18.00 15.71 12.23
N LEU A 129 17.43 14.51 12.14
CA LEU A 129 16.61 13.96 13.22
C LEU A 129 17.44 13.65 14.47
N GLU A 130 16.85 13.93 15.62
CA GLU A 130 17.43 13.50 16.90
C GLU A 130 17.50 11.97 16.98
N ARG A 131 18.55 11.48 17.64
CA ARG A 131 18.72 10.05 17.91
C ARG A 131 18.29 9.75 19.36
N PRO A 132 17.61 8.62 19.62
CA PRO A 132 17.12 7.61 18.66
C PRO A 132 15.92 8.13 17.83
N MET A 133 15.84 7.74 16.56
CA MET A 133 14.74 8.15 15.67
C MET A 133 13.40 7.50 16.02
N ARG A 134 13.40 6.44 16.80
CA ARG A 134 12.24 5.65 17.24
C ARG A 134 11.44 5.03 16.08
N VAL A 135 12.18 4.60 15.05
CA VAL A 135 11.66 3.93 13.87
C VAL A 135 12.46 2.67 13.56
N GLU A 136 11.77 1.68 12.98
CA GLU A 136 12.41 0.52 12.37
C GLU A 136 11.65 0.17 11.09
N ALA A 137 12.05 0.81 9.98
CA ALA A 137 11.31 0.72 8.73
C ALA A 137 12.18 0.89 7.47
N ASN A 138 11.70 0.36 6.37
CA ASN A 138 12.20 0.66 5.04
C ASN A 138 11.32 1.77 4.44
N PHE A 139 11.82 3.01 4.43
CA PHE A 139 11.13 4.12 3.77
C PHE A 139 11.43 4.11 2.28
N GLY A 140 10.40 4.03 1.45
CA GLY A 140 10.50 4.18 0.00
C GLY A 140 10.14 5.60 -0.40
N VAL A 141 10.96 6.23 -1.25
CA VAL A 141 10.72 7.60 -1.74
C VAL A 141 10.95 7.72 -3.24
N ILE A 142 10.14 8.52 -3.91
CA ILE A 142 10.36 9.00 -5.29
C ILE A 142 10.14 10.51 -5.35
N ASP A 143 10.70 11.17 -6.37
CA ASP A 143 10.53 12.60 -6.58
C ASP A 143 10.31 12.97 -8.05
N ALA A 144 9.92 14.21 -8.29
CA ALA A 144 9.67 14.76 -9.63
C ALA A 144 10.94 14.96 -10.50
N TYR A 145 12.12 14.71 -9.94
CA TYR A 145 13.40 14.85 -10.62
C TYR A 145 13.99 13.51 -11.08
N GLY A 146 13.23 12.42 -10.89
CA GLY A 146 13.63 11.07 -11.25
C GLY A 146 14.34 10.33 -10.12
N GLY A 147 14.43 10.91 -8.92
CA GLY A 147 14.93 10.22 -7.73
C GLY A 147 14.00 9.08 -7.34
N ALA A 148 14.61 7.93 -6.97
CA ALA A 148 13.89 6.73 -6.55
C ALA A 148 14.81 5.93 -5.61
N ALA A 149 14.45 5.79 -4.34
CA ALA A 149 15.30 5.12 -3.35
C ALA A 149 14.51 4.51 -2.21
N TYR A 150 15.09 3.49 -1.57
CA TYR A 150 14.72 3.03 -0.25
C TYR A 150 15.76 3.48 0.78
N PHE A 151 15.29 3.69 2.01
CA PHE A 151 16.11 3.96 3.19
C PHE A 151 15.75 2.93 4.26
N GLU A 152 16.61 1.97 4.48
CA GLU A 152 16.52 1.01 5.57
C GLU A 152 16.91 1.73 6.85
N THR A 153 15.95 2.10 7.69
CA THR A 153 16.13 3.07 8.78
C THR A 153 15.86 2.40 10.12
N GLY A 154 16.83 2.51 11.02
CA GLY A 154 16.74 2.14 12.42
C GLY A 154 16.86 3.35 13.34
N ASN A 155 17.07 3.14 14.65
CA ASN A 155 17.15 4.21 15.64
C ASN A 155 18.32 5.16 15.45
N ASP A 156 19.49 4.66 15.04
CA ASP A 156 20.73 5.44 15.03
C ASP A 156 21.29 5.68 13.62
N CYS A 157 20.87 4.89 12.65
CA CYS A 157 21.42 4.94 11.30
C CYS A 157 20.37 4.59 10.24
N TYR A 158 20.71 4.86 9.00
CA TYR A 158 19.98 4.39 7.82
C TYR A 158 20.94 3.93 6.71
N PHE A 159 20.43 3.12 5.80
CA PHE A 159 21.15 2.65 4.61
C PHE A 159 20.31 2.94 3.37
N LYS A 160 20.86 3.80 2.50
CA LYS A 160 20.21 4.17 1.24
C LYS A 160 20.44 3.12 0.15
N LYS A 161 19.39 2.78 -0.56
CA LYS A 161 19.39 1.89 -1.73
C LYS A 161 18.78 2.63 -2.92
N ASP A 162 19.62 3.09 -3.83
CA ASP A 162 19.18 3.81 -5.04
C ASP A 162 18.60 2.82 -6.05
N VAL A 163 17.32 2.99 -6.42
CA VAL A 163 16.63 2.14 -7.40
C VAL A 163 17.12 2.40 -8.83
N ASN A 164 17.77 3.53 -9.07
CA ASN A 164 18.37 3.86 -10.37
C ASN A 164 19.78 3.30 -10.55
N ASP A 165 20.37 2.69 -9.51
CA ASP A 165 21.65 1.99 -9.58
C ASP A 165 21.44 0.56 -10.08
N GLU A 166 21.90 0.28 -11.30
CA GLU A 166 21.75 -1.03 -11.93
C GLU A 166 22.47 -2.15 -11.18
N SER A 167 23.49 -1.82 -10.37
CA SER A 167 24.19 -2.81 -9.53
C SER A 167 23.33 -3.30 -8.36
N LEU A 168 22.41 -2.45 -7.85
CA LEU A 168 21.49 -2.77 -6.77
C LEU A 168 20.13 -3.24 -7.32
N ALA A 169 19.68 -2.65 -8.41
CA ALA A 169 18.37 -2.90 -9.02
C ALA A 169 18.51 -3.30 -10.51
N PRO A 170 19.06 -4.49 -10.82
CA PRO A 170 19.35 -4.90 -12.20
C PRO A 170 18.12 -5.00 -13.10
N ASN A 171 16.93 -5.14 -12.52
CA ASN A 171 15.65 -5.13 -13.23
C ASN A 171 14.94 -3.76 -13.20
N GLY A 172 15.61 -2.72 -12.68
CA GLY A 172 15.07 -1.36 -12.54
C GLY A 172 14.03 -1.21 -11.46
N TYR A 173 13.95 -2.14 -10.50
CA TYR A 173 13.07 -2.04 -9.33
C TYR A 173 13.68 -2.71 -8.09
N LEU A 174 13.23 -2.27 -6.91
CA LEU A 174 13.49 -2.94 -5.64
C LEU A 174 12.16 -3.26 -4.93
N ILE A 175 12.11 -4.46 -4.32
CA ILE A 175 10.99 -4.97 -3.54
C ILE A 175 11.39 -4.98 -2.08
N TYR A 176 10.47 -4.54 -1.20
CA TYR A 176 10.62 -4.64 0.24
C TYR A 176 9.37 -5.24 0.88
N THR A 177 9.58 -6.01 1.92
CA THR A 177 8.55 -6.49 2.84
C THR A 177 8.95 -6.08 4.27
N ASN A 178 8.90 -6.98 5.23
CA ASN A 178 9.13 -6.65 6.63
C ASN A 178 10.50 -7.09 7.14
N PHE A 179 11.49 -6.95 6.28
CA PHE A 179 12.90 -7.09 6.63
C PHE A 179 13.74 -6.07 5.85
N SER A 180 14.90 -5.72 6.39
CA SER A 180 15.94 -4.91 5.75
C SER A 180 17.09 -5.80 5.33
N PHE A 181 17.70 -5.53 4.16
CA PHE A 181 18.84 -6.30 3.67
C PHE A 181 20.09 -6.09 4.51
N GLU A 182 20.25 -4.90 5.13
CA GLU A 182 21.36 -4.61 6.06
C GLU A 182 21.05 -5.08 7.50
N GLY A 183 19.86 -5.61 7.74
CA GLY A 183 19.46 -6.12 9.03
C GLY A 183 20.02 -7.51 9.35
N ARG A 184 19.74 -8.00 10.56
CA ARG A 184 20.17 -9.34 10.98
C ARG A 184 19.47 -10.40 10.15
N LYS A 185 20.29 -11.34 9.67
CA LYS A 185 19.82 -12.41 8.78
C LYS A 185 18.78 -13.29 9.50
N ASP A 186 17.73 -13.65 8.79
CA ASP A 186 16.67 -14.58 9.23
C ASP A 186 15.88 -14.13 10.48
N GLU A 187 15.96 -12.83 10.84
CA GLU A 187 15.23 -12.26 11.98
C GLU A 187 14.05 -11.36 11.56
N GLY A 188 13.90 -11.06 10.28
CA GLY A 188 12.77 -10.27 9.77
C GLY A 188 11.55 -11.13 9.43
N LEU A 189 10.55 -10.49 8.82
CA LEU A 189 9.29 -11.13 8.40
C LEU A 189 9.04 -10.90 6.91
N GLY A 190 8.11 -11.69 6.34
CA GLY A 190 7.63 -11.48 4.97
C GLY A 190 8.55 -12.02 3.88
N TYR A 191 9.50 -12.90 4.18
CA TYR A 191 10.39 -13.51 3.18
C TYR A 191 9.62 -14.26 2.07
N ILE A 192 8.54 -14.97 2.43
CA ILE A 192 7.70 -15.67 1.44
C ILE A 192 6.95 -14.67 0.54
N ARG A 193 6.44 -13.56 1.11
CA ARG A 193 5.81 -12.49 0.32
C ARG A 193 6.82 -11.79 -0.59
N PHE A 194 8.06 -11.61 -0.16
CA PHE A 194 9.14 -11.10 -0.99
C PHE A 194 9.38 -12.01 -2.23
N ASP A 195 9.47 -13.33 -2.03
CA ASP A 195 9.62 -14.30 -3.12
C ASP A 195 8.40 -14.30 -4.06
N ASN A 196 7.20 -14.21 -3.50
CA ASN A 196 5.96 -14.13 -4.27
C ASN A 196 5.92 -12.85 -5.13
N ALA A 197 6.22 -11.69 -4.52
CA ALA A 197 6.28 -10.41 -5.23
C ALA A 197 7.36 -10.43 -6.32
N THR A 198 8.56 -10.95 -6.03
CA THR A 198 9.64 -11.11 -7.01
C THR A 198 9.16 -11.91 -8.23
N SER A 199 8.50 -13.03 -7.99
CA SER A 199 7.98 -13.89 -9.08
C SER A 199 6.90 -13.17 -9.91
N VAL A 200 6.01 -12.40 -9.27
CA VAL A 200 4.95 -11.63 -9.96
C VAL A 200 5.56 -10.51 -10.79
N PHE A 201 6.50 -9.74 -10.24
CA PHE A 201 7.11 -8.61 -10.95
C PHE A 201 8.00 -9.07 -12.10
N LEU A 202 8.73 -10.19 -11.99
CA LEU A 202 9.47 -10.81 -13.10
C LEU A 202 8.54 -11.20 -14.26
N LYS A 203 7.37 -11.78 -13.99
CA LYS A 203 6.37 -12.09 -15.02
C LYS A 203 5.79 -10.83 -15.65
N MET A 204 5.55 -9.79 -14.83
CA MET A 204 4.99 -8.51 -15.29
C MET A 204 5.95 -7.73 -16.19
N GLN A 205 7.26 -7.89 -16.04
CA GLN A 205 8.31 -7.22 -16.84
C GLN A 205 8.07 -7.37 -18.35
N GLN A 206 7.64 -8.54 -18.79
CA GLN A 206 7.39 -8.81 -20.20
C GLN A 206 6.23 -8.00 -20.79
N LYS A 207 5.31 -7.53 -19.94
CA LYS A 207 4.11 -6.81 -20.33
C LYS A 207 4.21 -5.29 -20.05
N GLY A 208 5.27 -4.86 -19.37
CA GLY A 208 5.49 -3.49 -18.89
C GLY A 208 4.76 -3.20 -17.58
N TYR A 209 5.38 -2.35 -16.75
CA TYR A 209 4.85 -1.93 -15.46
C TYR A 209 3.90 -0.74 -15.64
N THR A 210 2.63 -0.89 -15.25
CA THR A 210 1.65 0.18 -15.21
C THR A 210 0.90 0.16 -13.87
N PRO A 211 0.33 1.29 -13.41
CA PRO A 211 -0.48 1.31 -12.19
C PRO A 211 -1.61 0.27 -12.22
N GLN A 212 -2.31 0.17 -13.34
CA GLN A 212 -3.39 -0.79 -13.54
C GLN A 212 -2.93 -2.23 -13.32
N ARG A 213 -1.80 -2.64 -13.94
CA ARG A 213 -1.28 -4.01 -13.80
C ARG A 213 -0.83 -4.30 -12.38
N ILE A 214 -0.13 -3.36 -11.73
CA ILE A 214 0.32 -3.55 -10.36
C ILE A 214 -0.88 -3.76 -9.43
N LEU A 215 -1.94 -2.96 -9.57
CA LEU A 215 -3.15 -3.08 -8.76
C LEU A 215 -3.96 -4.34 -9.06
N GLN A 216 -4.08 -4.74 -10.33
CA GLN A 216 -4.88 -5.90 -10.74
C GLN A 216 -4.13 -7.23 -10.66
N GLU A 217 -2.82 -7.24 -10.97
CA GLU A 217 -2.03 -8.47 -11.02
C GLU A 217 -1.23 -8.69 -9.73
N ALA A 218 -0.53 -7.68 -9.18
CA ALA A 218 0.28 -7.83 -7.97
C ALA A 218 -0.54 -7.71 -6.69
N SER A 219 -1.30 -6.61 -6.50
CA SER A 219 -2.08 -6.40 -5.26
C SER A 219 -3.17 -7.46 -5.04
N ARG A 220 -3.52 -8.22 -6.07
CA ARG A 220 -4.53 -9.27 -6.05
C ARG A 220 -3.95 -10.63 -6.44
N SER A 221 -2.65 -10.82 -6.23
CA SER A 221 -1.97 -12.08 -6.54
C SER A 221 -2.12 -13.06 -5.40
N PHE A 222 -2.84 -14.14 -5.63
CA PHE A 222 -2.93 -15.29 -4.73
C PHE A 222 -1.97 -16.40 -5.15
N TYR A 223 -0.82 -15.99 -5.67
CA TYR A 223 0.29 -16.88 -5.97
C TYR A 223 1.18 -17.10 -4.74
N ASN A 224 1.55 -18.34 -4.50
CA ASN A 224 2.55 -18.73 -3.50
C ASN A 224 3.63 -19.55 -4.16
N SER A 225 4.84 -18.97 -4.26
CA SER A 225 5.99 -19.58 -4.94
C SER A 225 6.50 -20.85 -4.24
N ARG A 226 6.37 -20.91 -2.92
CA ARG A 226 6.85 -22.05 -2.11
C ARG A 226 5.94 -23.27 -2.21
N LEU A 227 4.64 -23.03 -2.35
CA LEU A 227 3.65 -24.09 -2.51
C LEU A 227 3.40 -24.46 -3.97
N GLY A 228 3.85 -23.63 -4.94
CA GLY A 228 3.54 -23.80 -6.36
C GLY A 228 2.04 -23.64 -6.65
N ILE A 229 1.36 -22.77 -5.90
CA ILE A 229 -0.08 -22.57 -5.97
C ILE A 229 -0.38 -21.20 -6.58
N ASP A 230 -1.33 -21.14 -7.52
CA ASP A 230 -2.01 -19.90 -7.91
C ASP A 230 -3.52 -20.15 -7.85
N LEU A 231 -4.23 -19.44 -6.97
CA LEU A 231 -5.66 -19.66 -6.81
C LEU A 231 -6.47 -19.18 -8.04
N LYS A 232 -5.91 -18.31 -8.89
CA LYS A 232 -6.52 -17.88 -10.15
C LYS A 232 -6.37 -18.93 -11.26
N ASP A 233 -5.36 -19.77 -11.16
CA ASP A 233 -5.13 -20.87 -12.10
C ASP A 233 -5.79 -22.15 -11.57
N GLU A 234 -6.86 -22.57 -12.22
CA GLU A 234 -7.59 -23.77 -11.82
C GLU A 234 -6.73 -25.04 -11.81
N ALA A 235 -5.73 -25.13 -12.68
CA ALA A 235 -4.82 -26.26 -12.71
C ALA A 235 -3.92 -26.31 -11.46
N GLN A 236 -3.62 -25.16 -10.85
CA GLN A 236 -2.77 -25.02 -9.68
C GLN A 236 -3.56 -24.78 -8.39
N SER A 237 -4.89 -24.64 -8.47
CA SER A 237 -5.73 -24.43 -7.28
C SER A 237 -5.97 -25.75 -6.55
N PRO A 238 -5.54 -25.87 -5.28
CA PRO A 238 -5.58 -27.16 -4.54
C PRO A 238 -6.97 -27.57 -4.10
N ASN A 239 -7.96 -26.67 -4.10
CA ASN A 239 -9.26 -26.93 -3.49
C ASN A 239 -10.44 -26.50 -4.34
N ARG A 240 -10.71 -27.25 -5.40
CA ARG A 240 -11.81 -27.00 -6.32
C ARG A 240 -13.20 -27.27 -5.72
N ALA A 241 -13.32 -28.24 -4.81
CA ALA A 241 -14.63 -28.73 -4.37
C ALA A 241 -15.28 -27.85 -3.29
N SER A 242 -14.57 -27.47 -2.24
CA SER A 242 -15.13 -26.74 -1.10
C SER A 242 -15.17 -25.23 -1.29
N GLY A 243 -14.30 -24.68 -2.13
CA GLY A 243 -14.12 -23.22 -2.30
C GLY A 243 -13.39 -22.53 -1.15
N TRP A 244 -12.92 -23.27 -0.15
CA TRP A 244 -12.17 -22.76 0.98
C TRP A 244 -10.68 -22.96 0.80
N PHE A 245 -9.91 -21.97 1.27
CA PHE A 245 -8.46 -22.02 1.31
C PHE A 245 -7.96 -21.37 2.61
N VAL A 246 -6.87 -21.85 3.15
CA VAL A 246 -6.17 -21.17 4.25
C VAL A 246 -5.09 -20.29 3.64
N GLU A 247 -5.15 -19.00 3.88
CA GLU A 247 -4.12 -18.09 3.34
C GLU A 247 -2.72 -18.44 3.87
N GLN A 248 -1.73 -18.36 3.00
CA GLN A 248 -0.37 -18.83 3.24
C GLN A 248 0.65 -17.75 2.83
N ASP A 249 0.67 -16.64 3.56
CA ASP A 249 1.60 -15.52 3.33
C ASP A 249 1.65 -15.05 1.85
N MET A 250 0.49 -14.99 1.22
CA MET A 250 0.28 -14.40 -0.10
C MET A 250 0.34 -12.88 -0.01
N ILE A 251 0.41 -12.17 -1.13
CA ILE A 251 0.41 -10.70 -1.11
C ILE A 251 -0.88 -10.19 -0.45
N PRO A 252 -2.12 -10.47 -0.95
CA PRO A 252 -3.32 -10.13 -0.20
C PRO A 252 -3.59 -11.16 0.89
N ARG A 253 -3.82 -10.66 2.10
CA ARG A 253 -4.11 -11.43 3.32
C ARG A 253 -5.31 -10.85 4.06
N SER A 254 -5.78 -11.54 5.07
CA SER A 254 -6.88 -11.05 5.92
C SER A 254 -6.61 -9.68 6.57
N GLU A 255 -5.36 -9.34 6.81
CA GLU A 255 -4.93 -8.06 7.37
C GLU A 255 -4.73 -6.96 6.31
N SER A 256 -4.87 -7.24 5.01
CA SER A 256 -4.70 -6.23 3.95
C SER A 256 -5.81 -5.19 4.00
N THR A 257 -5.42 -3.90 4.00
CA THR A 257 -6.34 -2.78 4.23
C THR A 257 -6.27 -1.69 3.16
N ALA A 258 -5.23 -1.65 2.33
CA ALA A 258 -5.13 -0.74 1.20
C ALA A 258 -4.09 -1.22 0.19
N ALA A 259 -4.24 -0.80 -1.06
CA ALA A 259 -3.18 -0.86 -2.07
C ALA A 259 -3.15 0.46 -2.83
N ILE A 260 -2.00 1.11 -2.84
CA ILE A 260 -1.82 2.41 -3.52
C ILE A 260 -0.61 2.32 -4.44
N VAL A 261 -0.80 2.73 -5.69
CA VAL A 261 0.30 2.99 -6.63
C VAL A 261 0.40 4.50 -6.82
N ILE A 262 1.51 5.09 -6.41
CA ILE A 262 1.82 6.47 -6.74
C ILE A 262 2.64 6.45 -8.04
N GLN A 263 2.09 7.06 -9.06
CA GLN A 263 2.75 7.27 -10.34
C GLN A 263 3.34 8.67 -10.34
N GLY A 264 4.65 8.77 -10.23
CA GLY A 264 5.40 10.03 -10.27
C GLY A 264 5.29 10.69 -11.64
N VAL A 265 6.13 11.68 -11.89
CA VAL A 265 6.21 12.39 -13.17
C VAL A 265 7.55 12.14 -13.85
N ARG A 266 7.62 12.35 -15.16
CA ARG A 266 8.90 12.40 -15.86
C ARG A 266 9.67 13.66 -15.42
N PRO A 267 11.00 13.58 -15.28
CA PRO A 267 11.81 14.76 -14.99
C PRO A 267 11.50 15.91 -15.97
N GLY A 268 11.20 17.08 -15.43
CA GLY A 268 10.81 18.27 -16.20
C GLY A 268 9.31 18.48 -16.41
N ASN A 269 8.47 17.49 -16.11
CA ASN A 269 7.02 17.65 -16.11
C ASN A 269 6.53 18.30 -14.80
N ASP A 270 5.30 18.82 -14.82
CA ASP A 270 4.66 19.42 -13.67
C ASP A 270 4.50 18.38 -12.53
N PRO A 271 5.08 18.61 -11.32
CA PRO A 271 4.93 17.73 -10.18
C PRO A 271 3.49 17.46 -9.75
N GLU A 272 2.57 18.39 -9.99
CA GLU A 272 1.15 18.25 -9.64
C GLU A 272 0.45 17.10 -10.40
N LEU A 273 1.05 16.62 -11.52
CA LEU A 273 0.58 15.45 -12.27
C LEU A 273 0.84 14.11 -11.55
N THR A 274 1.55 14.12 -10.42
CA THR A 274 1.73 12.92 -9.60
C THR A 274 0.37 12.35 -9.20
N THR A 275 0.13 11.10 -9.59
CA THR A 275 -1.19 10.45 -9.47
C THR A 275 -1.15 9.36 -8.42
N LEU A 276 -2.05 9.41 -7.43
CA LEU A 276 -2.23 8.36 -6.43
C LEU A 276 -3.39 7.45 -6.88
N TRP A 277 -3.09 6.31 -7.49
CA TRP A 277 -4.07 5.27 -7.83
C TRP A 277 -4.38 4.47 -6.57
N THR A 278 -5.54 4.73 -5.98
CA THR A 278 -5.85 4.38 -4.59
C THR A 278 -6.97 3.35 -4.50
N ALA A 279 -6.68 2.18 -3.92
CA ALA A 279 -7.66 1.18 -3.50
C ALA A 279 -7.69 1.13 -1.97
N LEU A 280 -8.81 1.56 -1.36
CA LEU A 280 -9.02 1.56 0.09
C LEU A 280 -9.82 0.34 0.53
N GLY A 281 -9.49 -0.20 1.71
CA GLY A 281 -10.00 -1.47 2.19
C GLY A 281 -9.26 -2.66 1.59
N TYR A 282 -9.82 -3.85 1.68
CA TYR A 282 -9.23 -5.10 1.20
C TYR A 282 -9.03 -5.09 -0.33
N PRO A 283 -7.80 -5.10 -0.87
CA PRO A 283 -7.55 -4.85 -2.30
C PRO A 283 -8.28 -5.80 -3.27
N PRO A 284 -8.47 -7.11 -2.96
CA PRO A 284 -9.26 -8.00 -3.82
C PRO A 284 -10.74 -7.65 -3.92
N THR A 285 -11.28 -6.84 -3.01
CA THR A 285 -12.67 -6.37 -3.00
C THR A 285 -12.79 -4.86 -3.12
N ALA A 286 -11.68 -4.16 -3.38
CA ALA A 286 -11.65 -2.71 -3.58
C ALA A 286 -11.70 -2.34 -5.07
N VAL A 287 -12.11 -1.11 -5.36
CA VAL A 287 -12.02 -0.47 -6.69
C VAL A 287 -11.06 0.70 -6.58
N VAL A 288 -10.24 0.88 -7.61
CA VAL A 288 -9.24 1.94 -7.68
C VAL A 288 -9.86 3.28 -8.09
N LEU A 289 -9.39 4.37 -7.45
CA LEU A 289 -9.72 5.74 -7.83
C LEU A 289 -8.44 6.59 -7.87
N PRO A 290 -8.17 7.34 -8.95
CA PRO A 290 -7.00 8.24 -9.01
C PRO A 290 -7.26 9.52 -8.24
N LEU A 291 -6.24 10.01 -7.53
CA LEU A 291 -6.29 11.24 -6.73
C LEU A 291 -5.07 12.11 -7.03
N TRP A 292 -5.22 13.43 -6.89
CA TRP A 292 -4.17 14.43 -7.09
C TRP A 292 -4.13 15.41 -5.94
N VAL A 293 -2.94 15.81 -5.49
CA VAL A 293 -2.75 16.83 -4.45
C VAL A 293 -3.38 18.17 -4.84
N LYS A 294 -3.32 18.53 -6.14
CA LYS A 294 -3.91 19.75 -6.70
C LYS A 294 -5.38 19.92 -6.36
N MET A 295 -6.14 18.83 -6.23
CA MET A 295 -7.57 18.90 -5.91
C MET A 295 -7.85 19.42 -4.48
N GLY A 296 -6.83 19.50 -3.63
CA GLY A 296 -6.95 20.05 -2.28
C GLY A 296 -8.08 19.38 -1.48
N GLU A 297 -8.95 20.19 -0.89
CA GLU A 297 -10.15 19.73 -0.16
C GLU A 297 -11.25 19.16 -1.09
N ASN A 298 -11.14 19.35 -2.40
CA ASN A 298 -12.10 18.87 -3.38
C ASN A 298 -11.81 17.44 -3.84
N GLN A 299 -11.30 16.58 -2.95
CA GLN A 299 -11.14 15.16 -3.22
C GLN A 299 -12.51 14.48 -3.36
N PRO A 300 -12.61 13.36 -4.11
CA PRO A 300 -13.87 12.64 -4.26
C PRO A 300 -14.34 12.11 -2.90
N SER A 301 -15.63 12.30 -2.59
CA SER A 301 -16.25 11.89 -1.32
C SER A 301 -16.09 10.40 -1.01
N LEU A 302 -15.89 9.57 -2.02
CA LEU A 302 -15.63 8.14 -1.86
C LEU A 302 -14.28 7.82 -1.21
N ALA A 303 -13.29 8.71 -1.30
CA ALA A 303 -11.93 8.47 -0.81
C ALA A 303 -11.63 9.15 0.53
N VAL A 304 -12.42 10.14 0.93
CA VAL A 304 -12.22 10.90 2.18
C VAL A 304 -13.09 10.37 3.31
N TYR A 305 -12.81 10.80 4.54
CA TYR A 305 -13.56 10.39 5.72
C TYR A 305 -15.05 10.75 5.61
N ASN A 306 -15.91 9.81 5.97
CA ASN A 306 -17.35 9.95 6.03
C ASN A 306 -17.83 9.70 7.46
N ASP A 307 -18.56 10.66 8.04
CA ASP A 307 -19.01 10.62 9.43
C ASP A 307 -19.99 9.48 9.73
N GLU A 308 -20.82 9.08 8.78
CA GLU A 308 -21.78 7.98 8.97
C GLU A 308 -21.08 6.61 8.93
N MET A 309 -20.14 6.44 8.00
CA MET A 309 -19.41 5.18 7.81
C MET A 309 -18.17 5.06 8.71
N LYS A 310 -17.74 6.17 9.34
CA LYS A 310 -16.51 6.29 10.17
C LYS A 310 -15.24 5.90 9.44
N THR A 311 -15.24 5.98 8.12
CA THR A 311 -14.12 5.70 7.22
C THR A 311 -14.45 6.24 5.82
N ALA A 312 -13.55 6.09 4.85
CA ALA A 312 -13.89 6.36 3.45
C ALA A 312 -14.96 5.38 2.93
N PRO A 313 -15.96 5.82 2.15
CA PRO A 313 -16.95 4.91 1.56
C PRO A 313 -16.33 3.75 0.74
N LEU A 314 -15.24 4.00 0.00
CA LEU A 314 -14.49 2.94 -0.69
C LEU A 314 -14.00 1.86 0.27
N CYS A 315 -13.39 2.27 1.39
CA CYS A 315 -12.91 1.36 2.41
C CYS A 315 -14.05 0.56 3.03
N PHE A 316 -15.16 1.22 3.35
CA PHE A 316 -16.36 0.59 3.91
C PHE A 316 -16.94 -0.47 2.98
N TYR A 317 -17.14 -0.16 1.71
CA TYR A 317 -17.69 -1.12 0.73
C TYR A 317 -16.77 -2.33 0.54
N ALA A 318 -15.48 -2.09 0.39
CA ALA A 318 -14.49 -3.16 0.25
C ALA A 318 -14.46 -4.07 1.49
N SER A 319 -14.51 -3.49 2.70
CA SER A 319 -14.52 -4.24 3.96
C SER A 319 -15.76 -5.11 4.12
N ARG A 320 -16.94 -4.62 3.72
CA ARG A 320 -18.18 -5.42 3.75
C ARG A 320 -18.10 -6.68 2.85
N LEU A 321 -17.45 -6.58 1.70
CA LEU A 321 -17.23 -7.75 0.85
C LEU A 321 -16.14 -8.66 1.41
N LYS A 322 -15.10 -8.10 2.02
CA LYS A 322 -14.06 -8.87 2.74
C LYS A 322 -14.67 -9.74 3.83
N ASP A 323 -15.62 -9.22 4.62
CA ASP A 323 -16.29 -9.98 5.68
C ASP A 323 -17.05 -11.19 5.15
N LYS A 324 -17.58 -11.13 3.91
CA LYS A 324 -18.18 -12.30 3.25
C LYS A 324 -17.12 -13.32 2.81
N VAL A 325 -15.93 -12.85 2.46
CA VAL A 325 -14.80 -13.67 2.01
C VAL A 325 -14.08 -14.34 3.18
N TYR A 326 -14.00 -13.67 4.33
CA TYR A 326 -13.43 -14.16 5.60
C TYR A 326 -14.50 -14.16 6.70
N PRO A 327 -15.52 -15.02 6.63
CA PRO A 327 -16.68 -14.94 7.53
C PRO A 327 -16.44 -15.51 8.93
N ILE A 328 -15.26 -16.08 9.20
CA ILE A 328 -14.95 -16.72 10.48
C ILE A 328 -13.97 -15.83 11.27
N HIS A 329 -14.47 -15.19 12.33
CA HIS A 329 -13.71 -14.24 13.14
C HIS A 329 -13.16 -14.84 14.45
N ARG A 330 -12.81 -16.14 14.47
CA ARG A 330 -12.30 -16.81 15.66
C ARG A 330 -11.20 -17.82 15.36
N GLY A 331 -10.15 -17.78 16.17
CA GLY A 331 -9.04 -18.72 16.09
C GLY A 331 -8.44 -18.81 14.67
N ASN A 332 -7.99 -19.94 14.26
CA ASN A 332 -7.41 -20.16 12.94
C ASN A 332 -8.38 -19.90 11.77
N GLY A 333 -9.70 -19.87 12.06
CA GLY A 333 -10.72 -19.57 11.06
C GLY A 333 -10.60 -18.18 10.46
N GLN A 334 -9.98 -17.22 11.15
CA GLN A 334 -9.71 -15.87 10.63
C GLN A 334 -8.91 -15.88 9.31
N LYS A 335 -8.15 -16.96 9.06
CA LYS A 335 -7.37 -17.18 7.83
C LYS A 335 -8.10 -18.04 6.79
N TYR A 336 -9.38 -18.40 7.04
CA TYR A 336 -10.16 -19.21 6.10
C TYR A 336 -10.78 -18.30 5.03
N LEU A 337 -10.14 -18.31 3.87
CA LEU A 337 -10.56 -17.58 2.67
C LEU A 337 -11.62 -18.39 1.90
N HIS A 338 -12.80 -17.82 1.68
CA HIS A 338 -13.78 -18.37 0.77
C HIS A 338 -13.46 -17.91 -0.65
N TRP A 339 -12.50 -18.58 -1.29
CA TRP A 339 -11.92 -18.20 -2.58
C TRP A 339 -12.93 -18.02 -3.71
N ARG A 340 -13.94 -18.91 -3.81
CA ARG A 340 -14.93 -18.86 -4.89
C ARG A 340 -15.83 -17.65 -4.88
N LEU A 341 -15.94 -16.94 -3.75
CA LEU A 341 -16.59 -15.62 -3.71
C LEU A 341 -15.76 -14.54 -4.40
N LEU A 342 -14.43 -14.67 -4.42
CA LEU A 342 -13.54 -13.73 -5.10
C LEU A 342 -13.37 -14.07 -6.57
N TRP A 343 -13.19 -15.35 -6.89
CA TRP A 343 -12.84 -15.82 -8.22
C TRP A 343 -13.46 -17.17 -8.49
N ASN A 344 -14.14 -17.34 -9.65
CA ASN A 344 -14.76 -18.59 -10.03
C ASN A 344 -14.90 -18.73 -11.55
N GLU A 345 -15.22 -19.93 -12.01
CA GLU A 345 -15.34 -20.29 -13.42
C GLU A 345 -16.44 -19.52 -14.16
N THR A 346 -17.50 -19.12 -13.45
CA THR A 346 -18.63 -18.39 -14.05
C THR A 346 -18.36 -16.89 -14.23
N GLY A 347 -17.19 -16.39 -13.77
CA GLY A 347 -16.81 -14.99 -13.92
C GLY A 347 -17.57 -14.01 -13.02
N ASN A 348 -18.32 -14.50 -12.02
CA ASN A 348 -19.16 -13.68 -11.15
C ASN A 348 -18.57 -13.47 -9.74
N GLY A 349 -17.32 -13.86 -9.51
CA GLY A 349 -16.61 -13.56 -8.27
C GLY A 349 -16.42 -12.04 -8.07
N TYR A 350 -16.38 -11.60 -6.81
CA TYR A 350 -16.27 -10.17 -6.49
C TYR A 350 -15.11 -9.49 -7.22
N MET A 351 -13.93 -10.11 -7.19
CA MET A 351 -12.74 -9.56 -7.84
C MET A 351 -12.90 -9.45 -9.35
N GLN A 352 -13.58 -10.42 -10.00
CA GLN A 352 -13.85 -10.41 -11.43
C GLN A 352 -14.83 -9.31 -11.83
N GLN A 353 -15.91 -9.13 -11.05
CA GLN A 353 -16.91 -8.10 -11.30
C GLN A 353 -16.34 -6.67 -11.03
N LEU A 354 -15.61 -6.50 -9.93
CA LEU A 354 -14.98 -5.22 -9.58
C LEU A 354 -13.90 -4.81 -10.59
N GLN A 355 -13.14 -5.77 -11.14
CA GLN A 355 -12.16 -5.50 -12.19
C GLN A 355 -12.80 -4.89 -13.44
N GLY A 356 -14.02 -5.32 -13.79
CA GLY A 356 -14.78 -4.74 -14.91
C GLY A 356 -15.17 -3.26 -14.67
N ALA A 357 -15.51 -2.89 -13.44
CA ALA A 357 -15.77 -1.50 -13.06
C ALA A 357 -14.47 -0.68 -13.02
N GLU A 358 -13.41 -1.25 -12.47
CA GLU A 358 -12.10 -0.62 -12.40
C GLU A 358 -11.49 -0.32 -13.79
N ASN A 359 -11.64 -1.23 -14.74
CA ASN A 359 -11.22 -0.98 -16.12
C ASN A 359 -11.90 0.29 -16.68
N LYS A 360 -13.21 0.47 -16.42
CA LYS A 360 -13.91 1.70 -16.81
C LYS A 360 -13.36 2.94 -16.14
N ILE A 361 -12.86 2.84 -14.90
CA ILE A 361 -12.19 3.98 -14.22
C ILE A 361 -10.87 4.31 -14.93
N PHE A 362 -10.04 3.31 -15.27
CA PHE A 362 -8.82 3.56 -16.04
C PHE A 362 -9.13 4.16 -17.41
N ASP A 363 -10.12 3.62 -18.13
CA ASP A 363 -10.56 4.10 -19.44
C ASP A 363 -11.12 5.54 -19.37
N LEU A 364 -11.70 5.93 -18.22
CA LEU A 364 -12.23 7.27 -17.99
C LEU A 364 -11.11 8.31 -17.80
N PHE A 365 -10.04 7.99 -17.10
CA PHE A 365 -9.01 8.98 -16.74
C PHE A 365 -7.79 8.95 -17.66
N LEU A 366 -7.30 7.77 -18.08
CA LEU A 366 -6.07 7.65 -18.85
C LEU A 366 -6.05 8.45 -20.18
N PRO A 367 -7.15 8.57 -20.93
CA PRO A 367 -7.16 9.36 -22.16
C PRO A 367 -6.87 10.87 -21.98
N HIS A 368 -7.08 11.40 -20.77
CA HIS A 368 -6.84 12.81 -20.46
C HIS A 368 -5.38 13.12 -20.10
N VAL A 369 -4.62 12.09 -19.68
CA VAL A 369 -3.23 12.28 -19.20
C VAL A 369 -2.32 13.00 -20.18
N PRO A 370 -2.30 12.72 -21.49
CA PRO A 370 -1.46 13.45 -22.43
C PRO A 370 -1.77 14.95 -22.50
N ALA A 371 -3.06 15.33 -22.48
CA ALA A 371 -3.47 16.74 -22.50
C ALA A 371 -3.10 17.44 -21.18
N TRP A 372 -3.18 16.73 -20.04
CA TRP A 372 -2.77 17.28 -18.75
C TRP A 372 -1.25 17.42 -18.62
N GLU A 373 -0.48 16.52 -19.24
CA GLU A 373 0.99 16.66 -19.30
C GLU A 373 1.43 17.89 -20.11
N GLU A 374 0.65 18.28 -21.12
CA GLU A 374 0.93 19.42 -21.95
C GLU A 374 0.41 20.75 -21.36
N ASN A 375 -0.78 20.72 -20.74
CA ASN A 375 -1.52 21.94 -20.36
C ASN A 375 -1.71 22.10 -18.83
N GLY A 376 -1.23 21.14 -18.02
CA GLY A 376 -1.51 21.04 -16.59
C GLY A 376 -2.86 20.40 -16.27
N LEU A 377 -3.06 20.01 -15.03
CA LEU A 377 -4.31 19.41 -14.54
C LEU A 377 -5.46 20.42 -14.63
N ASN A 378 -6.59 19.97 -15.17
CA ASN A 378 -7.83 20.74 -15.22
C ASN A 378 -8.78 20.28 -14.10
N GLU A 379 -8.87 21.06 -13.02
CA GLU A 379 -9.66 20.72 -11.83
C GLU A 379 -11.16 20.56 -12.14
N VAL A 380 -11.72 21.39 -13.03
CA VAL A 380 -13.15 21.32 -13.42
C VAL A 380 -13.44 20.01 -14.16
N GLU A 381 -12.54 19.62 -15.06
CA GLU A 381 -12.63 18.36 -15.80
C GLU A 381 -12.50 17.17 -14.84
N ILE A 382 -11.51 17.19 -13.94
CA ILE A 382 -11.31 16.13 -12.94
C ILE A 382 -12.55 15.98 -12.03
N GLN A 383 -13.16 17.06 -11.58
CA GLN A 383 -14.39 17.00 -10.78
C GLN A 383 -15.54 16.33 -11.54
N LYS A 384 -15.68 16.59 -12.83
CA LYS A 384 -16.67 15.92 -13.67
C LYS A 384 -16.38 14.42 -13.77
N LEU A 385 -15.12 14.04 -14.02
CA LEU A 385 -14.68 12.64 -14.08
C LEU A 385 -14.89 11.93 -12.74
N TYR A 386 -14.64 12.58 -11.60
CA TYR A 386 -14.96 12.05 -10.28
C TYR A 386 -16.45 11.75 -10.11
N GLY A 387 -17.33 12.63 -10.62
CA GLY A 387 -18.78 12.39 -10.60
C GLY A 387 -19.19 11.16 -11.42
N GLU A 388 -18.53 10.89 -12.55
CA GLU A 388 -18.77 9.70 -13.36
C GLU A 388 -18.20 8.45 -12.71
N ALA A 389 -16.97 8.53 -12.17
CA ALA A 389 -16.33 7.44 -11.43
C ALA A 389 -17.16 7.03 -10.20
N THR A 390 -17.67 8.00 -9.44
CA THR A 390 -18.54 7.75 -8.29
C THR A 390 -19.75 6.91 -8.66
N ARG A 391 -20.45 7.25 -9.77
CA ARG A 391 -21.59 6.48 -10.24
C ARG A 391 -21.21 5.04 -10.60
N ILE A 392 -20.10 4.85 -11.34
CA ILE A 392 -19.62 3.51 -11.71
C ILE A 392 -19.35 2.67 -10.47
N ILE A 393 -18.68 3.27 -9.47
CA ILE A 393 -18.29 2.58 -8.24
C ILE A 393 -19.51 2.24 -7.38
N GLU A 394 -20.39 3.20 -7.13
CA GLU A 394 -21.60 2.96 -6.35
C GLU A 394 -22.52 1.91 -7.00
N ASP A 395 -22.66 1.95 -8.32
CA ASP A 395 -23.49 1.01 -9.06
C ASP A 395 -22.99 -0.42 -8.96
N ILE A 396 -21.68 -0.65 -8.98
CA ILE A 396 -21.14 -2.00 -8.81
C ILE A 396 -21.30 -2.50 -7.37
N TYR A 397 -21.00 -1.68 -6.36
CA TYR A 397 -21.13 -2.10 -4.96
C TYR A 397 -22.61 -2.28 -4.51
N LYS A 398 -23.57 -1.57 -5.12
CA LYS A 398 -25.01 -1.81 -4.90
C LYS A 398 -25.49 -3.16 -5.41
N ARG A 399 -24.79 -3.75 -6.40
CA ARG A 399 -25.12 -5.06 -7.00
C ARG A 399 -24.47 -6.23 -6.27
N LEU A 400 -23.40 -6.02 -5.50
CA LEU A 400 -22.62 -7.02 -4.76
C LEU A 400 -23.04 -7.11 -3.29
#